data_3d7bfb51704bb62ffd24359264661a59
#
_entry.id   3d7bfb51704bb62ffd24359264661a59
#
_cell.length_a   1.000
_cell.length_b   1.000
_cell.length_c   1.000
_cell.angle_alpha   90.00
_cell.angle_beta   90.00
_cell.angle_gamma   90.00
#
_symmetry.space_group_name_H-M   'P 1'
#
loop_
_entity.id
_entity.type
_entity.pdbx_description
1 polymer ?
#
loop_
_entity_poly.entity_id
_entity_poly.type
_entity_poly.pdbx_seq_one_letter_code
_entity_poly.pdbx_strand_id
1 'polypeptide(L)'
;MTPDELYSLLPAVHRRRDAEQGGPLRALLTIVAEQAAVVQEDIERLYDNWFIETCDDWVVPYIGDLVGYEILPGFAAALSDDTSRATGLPSAAVPRRDVADTVVNRRRKGTLALLEDLASDVAGWPARVVEYRRLLCVTQPVRRYTSDGHNARRRSARGGLVDVRRAGTLDRLGGPFDELARTVEVPRAGSTRRPGRYGIQSVGLHLWRLRTYSVTRAPAYCLDRDRACYTFNVLAIDTPLFTAPVPEPSSYHVADETNVPEPIGRRALAERLYDYYGPGKSLCVWTGPDAEDSVVPLGRIVVADLSDWQYRPDAGQVAVDPVLGRLVLPPGTAPAHDVRVTYHHAFSGDLGGGEYPRPEPATAGAAERYRVGPGEDHHSIADALGRWREEKRGHPGKAEAVVEITANEVYEDLTDIRLDPGDRLTLRAADGVRPVIRLTGRRGGDGPRALTITGTASGCRSEVTARIVLDGLVVTGGSVRVRGGLDRLVVRHCTFVPGWELEARGTPLAPGAPSLDISDSPVRTTTASSAPSWWSRATMRRSPTVSNCATACWTRRYARRRRSAARTTATQTSCSRPGAPPSSDPYAPGPWNCWRTACCTER
;
A
#
# COMPACT_ATOMS: atom_id res chain seq x y z
N MET A 1 4.33 -36.12 17.52
CA MET A 1 5.21 -37.11 18.24
C MET A 1 6.60 -37.01 17.62
N THR A 2 7.60 -36.60 18.41
CA THR A 2 8.97 -36.44 17.92
C THR A 2 9.68 -37.81 17.82
N PRO A 3 10.71 -37.97 16.97
CA PRO A 3 11.51 -39.20 16.90
C PRO A 3 12.08 -39.64 18.25
N ASP A 4 12.47 -38.67 19.08
CA ASP A 4 13.04 -38.96 20.40
C ASP A 4 11.98 -39.39 21.39
N GLU A 5 10.75 -38.86 21.31
CA GLU A 5 9.62 -39.35 22.10
C GLU A 5 9.29 -40.81 21.75
N LEU A 6 9.21 -41.13 20.44
CA LEU A 6 8.94 -42.51 20.01
C LEU A 6 10.05 -43.46 20.45
N TYR A 7 11.31 -43.06 20.34
CA TYR A 7 12.46 -43.86 20.81
C TYR A 7 12.48 -44.00 22.32
N SER A 8 12.01 -43.02 23.09
CA SER A 8 11.93 -43.06 24.54
C SER A 8 10.92 -44.07 25.08
N LEU A 9 9.89 -44.42 24.29
CA LEU A 9 8.89 -45.46 24.63
C LEU A 9 9.48 -46.88 24.65
N LEU A 10 10.62 -47.10 24.01
CA LEU A 10 11.29 -48.38 24.01
C LEU A 10 11.89 -48.69 25.38
N PRO A 11 11.83 -49.97 25.86
CA PRO A 11 12.54 -50.40 27.05
C PRO A 11 14.05 -50.07 26.98
N ALA A 12 14.62 -49.67 28.11
CA ALA A 12 16.03 -49.24 28.19
C ALA A 12 17.04 -50.27 27.66
N VAL A 13 16.71 -51.56 27.75
CA VAL A 13 17.54 -52.65 27.22
C VAL A 13 17.71 -52.52 25.69
N HIS A 14 16.63 -52.23 24.95
CA HIS A 14 16.69 -52.10 23.50
C HIS A 14 17.42 -50.83 23.10
N ARG A 15 17.20 -49.71 23.78
CA ARG A 15 17.91 -48.44 23.54
C ARG A 15 19.43 -48.57 23.76
N ARG A 16 19.84 -49.33 24.79
CA ARG A 16 21.27 -49.56 25.08
C ARG A 16 21.92 -50.41 24.00
N ARG A 17 21.26 -51.52 23.59
CA ARG A 17 21.77 -52.39 22.52
C ARG A 17 21.82 -51.66 21.16
N ASP A 18 20.84 -50.83 20.89
CA ASP A 18 20.82 -50.03 19.68
C ASP A 18 21.96 -49.02 19.65
N ALA A 19 22.22 -48.35 20.75
CA ALA A 19 23.37 -47.43 20.87
C ALA A 19 24.73 -48.13 20.67
N GLU A 20 24.89 -49.38 21.17
CA GLU A 20 26.10 -50.19 20.96
C GLU A 20 26.31 -50.57 19.47
N GLN A 21 25.23 -50.60 18.68
CA GLN A 21 25.24 -50.96 17.26
C GLN A 21 25.19 -49.76 16.31
N GLY A 22 25.36 -48.51 16.80
CA GLY A 22 25.34 -47.31 15.98
C GLY A 22 23.93 -46.74 15.70
N GLY A 23 22.89 -47.21 16.41
CA GLY A 23 21.55 -46.64 16.38
C GLY A 23 20.64 -46.98 15.18
N PRO A 24 20.71 -48.22 14.60
CA PRO A 24 19.87 -48.57 13.45
C PRO A 24 18.37 -48.56 13.80
N LEU A 25 17.97 -48.92 15.01
CA LEU A 25 16.59 -48.88 15.46
C LEU A 25 16.09 -47.44 15.64
N ARG A 26 16.95 -46.56 16.14
CA ARG A 26 16.65 -45.13 16.22
C ARG A 26 16.44 -44.54 14.82
N ALA A 27 17.28 -44.88 13.83
CA ALA A 27 17.13 -44.45 12.48
C ALA A 27 15.80 -44.91 11.83
N LEU A 28 15.41 -46.18 12.06
CA LEU A 28 14.12 -46.73 11.64
C LEU A 28 12.96 -45.96 12.27
N LEU A 29 13.00 -45.72 13.58
CA LEU A 29 11.96 -45.01 14.29
C LEU A 29 11.88 -43.52 13.88
N THR A 30 12.99 -42.93 13.44
CA THR A 30 12.96 -41.58 12.87
C THR A 30 12.08 -41.53 11.60
N ILE A 31 12.24 -42.49 10.68
CA ILE A 31 11.41 -42.60 9.48
C ILE A 31 9.93 -42.83 9.84
N VAL A 32 9.68 -43.71 10.85
CA VAL A 32 8.30 -43.94 11.32
C VAL A 32 7.70 -42.68 11.96
N ALA A 33 8.49 -41.92 12.72
CA ALA A 33 8.04 -40.65 13.31
C ALA A 33 7.77 -39.56 12.28
N GLU A 34 8.57 -39.51 11.21
CA GLU A 34 8.31 -38.59 10.09
C GLU A 34 6.95 -38.88 9.43
N GLN A 35 6.61 -40.17 9.22
CA GLN A 35 5.30 -40.53 8.68
C GLN A 35 4.17 -40.30 9.69
N ALA A 36 4.41 -40.53 10.98
CA ALA A 36 3.45 -40.23 12.02
C ALA A 36 3.21 -38.71 12.18
N ALA A 37 4.25 -37.89 11.93
CA ALA A 37 4.13 -36.42 11.95
C ALA A 37 3.16 -35.92 10.86
N VAL A 38 3.15 -36.53 9.67
CA VAL A 38 2.19 -36.18 8.61
C VAL A 38 0.74 -36.43 9.06
N VAL A 39 0.50 -37.60 9.71
CA VAL A 39 -0.84 -37.91 10.23
C VAL A 39 -1.22 -36.95 11.38
N GLN A 40 -0.27 -36.58 12.21
CA GLN A 40 -0.49 -35.62 13.29
C GLN A 40 -0.84 -34.23 12.73
N GLU A 41 -0.12 -33.77 11.70
CA GLU A 41 -0.40 -32.51 11.02
C GLU A 41 -1.80 -32.52 10.36
N ASP A 42 -2.21 -33.63 9.76
CA ASP A 42 -3.55 -33.79 9.20
C ASP A 42 -4.64 -33.73 10.28
N ILE A 43 -4.40 -34.31 11.47
CA ILE A 43 -5.33 -34.23 12.62
C ILE A 43 -5.44 -32.78 13.13
N GLU A 44 -4.32 -32.08 13.27
CA GLU A 44 -4.30 -30.67 13.68
C GLU A 44 -5.03 -29.80 12.65
N ARG A 45 -4.81 -30.03 11.35
CA ARG A 45 -5.52 -29.35 10.26
C ARG A 45 -7.04 -29.63 10.27
N LEU A 46 -7.45 -30.86 10.60
CA LEU A 46 -8.88 -31.19 10.78
C LEU A 46 -9.50 -30.42 11.95
N TYR A 47 -8.75 -30.24 13.05
CA TYR A 47 -9.21 -29.43 14.17
C TYR A 47 -9.35 -27.95 13.78
N ASP A 48 -8.35 -27.38 13.11
CA ASP A 48 -8.38 -26.00 12.61
C ASP A 48 -9.55 -25.76 11.65
N ASN A 49 -9.93 -26.77 10.88
CA ASN A 49 -11.05 -26.71 9.93
C ASN A 49 -12.44 -26.67 10.58
N TRP A 50 -12.54 -26.79 11.90
CA TRP A 50 -13.81 -26.60 12.62
C TRP A 50 -14.15 -25.13 12.87
N PHE A 51 -13.18 -24.23 12.76
CA PHE A 51 -13.35 -22.82 13.09
C PHE A 51 -13.21 -21.97 11.84
N ILE A 52 -14.17 -21.04 11.66
CA ILE A 52 -14.19 -20.15 10.49
C ILE A 52 -12.93 -19.29 10.37
N GLU A 53 -12.26 -18.98 11.49
CA GLU A 53 -11.06 -18.15 11.54
C GLU A 53 -9.83 -18.87 11.00
N THR A 54 -9.71 -20.18 11.24
CA THR A 54 -8.50 -20.98 10.97
C THR A 54 -8.66 -21.97 9.83
N CYS A 55 -9.90 -22.30 9.45
CA CYS A 55 -10.17 -23.34 8.44
C CYS A 55 -9.55 -23.01 7.07
N ASP A 56 -9.30 -24.03 6.28
CA ASP A 56 -8.92 -23.91 4.87
C ASP A 56 -10.05 -23.26 4.05
N ASP A 57 -9.71 -22.55 2.97
CA ASP A 57 -10.69 -21.84 2.13
C ASP A 57 -11.77 -22.75 1.53
N TRP A 58 -11.45 -24.04 1.27
CA TRP A 58 -12.42 -25.00 0.75
C TRP A 58 -13.49 -25.42 1.77
N VAL A 59 -13.24 -25.23 3.07
CA VAL A 59 -14.17 -25.55 4.16
C VAL A 59 -15.19 -24.43 4.40
N VAL A 60 -14.84 -23.19 4.06
CA VAL A 60 -15.70 -22.01 4.29
C VAL A 60 -17.14 -22.18 3.78
N PRO A 61 -17.39 -22.71 2.56
CA PRO A 61 -18.77 -22.97 2.10
C PRO A 61 -19.53 -23.96 2.97
N TYR A 62 -18.88 -24.99 3.50
CA TYR A 62 -19.54 -25.98 4.38
C TYR A 62 -19.95 -25.38 5.73
N ILE A 63 -19.10 -24.54 6.31
CA ILE A 63 -19.46 -23.76 7.52
C ILE A 63 -20.61 -22.80 7.17
N GLY A 64 -20.57 -22.19 5.96
CA GLY A 64 -21.65 -21.37 5.45
C GLY A 64 -23.00 -22.09 5.43
N ASP A 65 -23.05 -23.31 4.96
CA ASP A 65 -24.28 -24.12 4.94
C ASP A 65 -24.84 -24.35 6.35
N LEU A 66 -24.00 -24.55 7.36
CA LEU A 66 -24.41 -24.72 8.75
C LEU A 66 -25.11 -23.49 9.33
N VAL A 67 -24.69 -22.27 8.92
CA VAL A 67 -25.30 -21.00 9.36
C VAL A 67 -26.37 -20.51 8.38
N GLY A 68 -26.61 -21.28 7.30
CA GLY A 68 -27.57 -20.97 6.25
C GLY A 68 -27.14 -19.80 5.36
N TYR A 69 -25.84 -19.61 5.15
CA TYR A 69 -25.30 -18.61 4.23
C TYR A 69 -25.75 -18.92 2.79
N GLU A 70 -26.12 -17.88 2.05
CA GLU A 70 -26.46 -17.99 0.62
C GLU A 70 -25.33 -17.38 -0.21
N ILE A 71 -24.84 -18.16 -1.19
CA ILE A 71 -23.79 -17.71 -2.11
C ILE A 71 -24.20 -16.43 -2.82
N LEU A 72 -23.27 -15.50 -2.98
CA LEU A 72 -23.51 -14.22 -3.65
C LEU A 72 -24.11 -14.41 -5.04
N PRO A 73 -25.15 -13.66 -5.39
CA PRO A 73 -25.80 -13.77 -6.70
C PRO A 73 -24.80 -13.59 -7.85
N GLY A 74 -24.87 -14.46 -8.86
CA GLY A 74 -23.98 -14.44 -10.04
C GLY A 74 -22.74 -15.33 -9.94
N PHE A 75 -22.36 -15.79 -8.75
CA PHE A 75 -21.21 -16.70 -8.59
C PHE A 75 -21.59 -18.18 -8.65
N ALA A 76 -22.84 -18.55 -8.42
CA ALA A 76 -23.29 -19.94 -8.41
C ALA A 76 -22.98 -20.67 -9.75
N ALA A 77 -23.15 -19.99 -10.88
CA ALA A 77 -22.82 -20.53 -12.20
C ALA A 77 -21.29 -20.65 -12.43
N ALA A 78 -20.52 -19.69 -11.89
CA ALA A 78 -19.07 -19.69 -12.04
C ALA A 78 -18.38 -20.76 -11.17
N LEU A 79 -18.96 -21.15 -10.04
CA LEU A 79 -18.43 -22.20 -9.16
C LEU A 79 -18.58 -23.62 -9.73
N SER A 80 -19.50 -23.81 -10.70
CA SER A 80 -19.70 -25.11 -11.37
C SER A 80 -18.66 -25.43 -12.44
N ASP A 81 -17.81 -24.46 -12.81
CA ASP A 81 -16.80 -24.60 -13.85
C ASP A 81 -15.43 -24.97 -13.25
N ASP A 82 -14.83 -26.09 -13.68
CA ASP A 82 -13.56 -26.61 -13.14
C ASP A 82 -12.38 -25.63 -13.34
N THR A 83 -12.42 -24.79 -14.37
CA THR A 83 -11.41 -23.75 -14.62
C THR A 83 -11.45 -22.65 -13.56
N SER A 84 -12.59 -22.40 -12.93
CA SER A 84 -12.77 -21.35 -11.94
C SER A 84 -12.17 -21.70 -10.57
N ARG A 85 -12.03 -22.99 -10.27
CA ARG A 85 -11.40 -23.46 -9.02
C ARG A 85 -9.92 -23.13 -8.92
N ALA A 86 -9.22 -23.04 -10.06
CA ALA A 86 -7.79 -22.69 -10.11
C ALA A 86 -7.52 -21.19 -9.97
N THR A 87 -8.52 -20.31 -10.01
CA THR A 87 -8.35 -18.85 -10.13
C THR A 87 -8.69 -18.05 -8.86
N GLY A 88 -8.90 -18.71 -7.70
CA GLY A 88 -9.31 -18.02 -6.46
C GLY A 88 -10.76 -17.50 -6.49
N LEU A 89 -11.54 -17.88 -7.48
CA LEU A 89 -12.95 -17.50 -7.60
C LEU A 89 -13.82 -18.02 -6.44
N PRO A 90 -13.57 -19.24 -5.89
CA PRO A 90 -14.34 -19.75 -4.74
C PRO A 90 -14.27 -18.85 -3.51
N SER A 91 -13.08 -18.33 -3.15
CA SER A 91 -12.91 -17.44 -2.01
C SER A 91 -13.55 -16.07 -2.20
N ALA A 92 -13.65 -15.60 -3.46
CA ALA A 92 -14.37 -14.37 -3.79
C ALA A 92 -15.90 -14.55 -3.78
N ALA A 93 -16.38 -15.75 -4.11
CA ALA A 93 -17.81 -16.08 -4.15
C ALA A 93 -18.41 -16.32 -2.75
N VAL A 94 -17.58 -16.81 -1.82
CA VAL A 94 -17.96 -17.11 -0.43
C VAL A 94 -16.90 -16.47 0.49
N PRO A 95 -16.98 -15.15 0.71
CA PRO A 95 -16.03 -14.45 1.56
C PRO A 95 -16.10 -14.95 3.00
N ARG A 96 -14.97 -15.33 3.58
CA ARG A 96 -14.88 -15.89 4.93
C ARG A 96 -15.50 -14.98 6.00
N ARG A 97 -15.29 -13.66 5.91
CA ARG A 97 -15.85 -12.69 6.85
C ARG A 97 -17.38 -12.63 6.76
N ASP A 98 -17.93 -12.61 5.56
CA ASP A 98 -19.37 -12.57 5.35
C ASP A 98 -20.05 -13.84 5.90
N VAL A 99 -19.41 -15.00 5.77
CA VAL A 99 -19.85 -16.25 6.39
C VAL A 99 -19.80 -16.17 7.92
N ALA A 100 -18.70 -15.68 8.48
CA ALA A 100 -18.50 -15.53 9.93
C ALA A 100 -19.58 -14.65 10.55
N ASP A 101 -19.92 -13.54 9.89
CA ASP A 101 -20.85 -12.53 10.39
C ASP A 101 -22.31 -12.75 9.95
N THR A 102 -22.62 -13.83 9.23
CA THR A 102 -23.96 -14.11 8.68
C THR A 102 -25.07 -14.01 9.72
N VAL A 103 -24.91 -14.59 10.91
CA VAL A 103 -25.95 -14.58 11.97
C VAL A 103 -26.11 -13.18 12.55
N VAL A 104 -25.01 -12.46 12.77
CA VAL A 104 -25.00 -11.08 13.29
C VAL A 104 -25.65 -10.16 12.27
N ASN A 105 -25.26 -10.28 11.00
CA ASN A 105 -25.75 -9.47 9.89
C ASN A 105 -27.27 -9.65 9.69
N ARG A 106 -27.78 -10.88 9.80
CA ARG A 106 -29.23 -11.16 9.73
C ARG A 106 -30.02 -10.51 10.85
N ARG A 107 -29.48 -10.46 12.08
CA ARG A 107 -30.14 -9.78 13.23
C ARG A 107 -30.19 -8.27 13.07
N ARG A 108 -29.25 -7.67 12.34
CA ARG A 108 -29.11 -6.22 12.11
C ARG A 108 -29.72 -5.77 10.80
N LYS A 109 -30.41 -6.63 10.07
CA LYS A 109 -31.01 -6.34 8.77
C LYS A 109 -31.87 -5.08 8.82
N GLY A 110 -31.60 -4.14 7.90
CA GLY A 110 -32.30 -2.85 7.81
C GLY A 110 -31.61 -1.69 8.54
N THR A 111 -30.46 -1.89 9.15
CA THR A 111 -29.65 -0.80 9.73
C THR A 111 -28.66 -0.26 8.69
N LEU A 112 -28.29 1.03 8.80
CA LEU A 112 -27.30 1.65 7.90
C LEU A 112 -25.91 1.08 8.12
N ALA A 113 -25.50 0.91 9.38
CA ALA A 113 -24.19 0.37 9.73
C ALA A 113 -23.99 -1.05 9.16
N LEU A 114 -25.04 -1.89 9.11
CA LEU A 114 -24.92 -3.19 8.47
C LEU A 114 -24.49 -3.11 7.01
N LEU A 115 -24.91 -2.09 6.25
CA LEU A 115 -24.50 -1.95 4.84
C LEU A 115 -23.01 -1.61 4.71
N GLU A 116 -22.42 -0.92 5.69
CA GLU A 116 -20.99 -0.65 5.75
C GLU A 116 -20.20 -1.92 6.08
N ASP A 117 -20.64 -2.65 7.12
CA ASP A 117 -20.04 -3.93 7.50
C ASP A 117 -20.11 -4.94 6.34
N LEU A 118 -21.28 -5.09 5.71
CA LEU A 118 -21.46 -6.01 4.58
C LEU A 118 -20.53 -5.67 3.40
N ALA A 119 -20.34 -4.38 3.11
CA ALA A 119 -19.40 -3.97 2.06
C ALA A 119 -17.95 -4.31 2.43
N SER A 120 -17.58 -4.19 3.71
CA SER A 120 -16.29 -4.59 4.22
C SER A 120 -16.09 -6.11 4.19
N ASP A 121 -17.11 -6.88 4.59
CA ASP A 121 -17.05 -8.34 4.67
C ASP A 121 -16.95 -8.99 3.29
N VAL A 122 -17.73 -8.46 2.33
CA VAL A 122 -17.78 -9.00 0.96
C VAL A 122 -16.60 -8.54 0.12
N ALA A 123 -16.27 -7.24 0.14
CA ALA A 123 -15.29 -6.65 -0.78
C ALA A 123 -13.94 -6.33 -0.11
N GLY A 124 -13.85 -6.36 1.22
CA GLY A 124 -12.66 -5.95 1.98
C GLY A 124 -12.39 -4.44 1.86
N TRP A 125 -13.40 -3.63 1.51
CA TRP A 125 -13.25 -2.19 1.32
C TRP A 125 -14.00 -1.41 2.39
N PRO A 126 -13.38 -0.41 3.04
CA PRO A 126 -14.08 0.51 3.91
C PRO A 126 -15.23 1.19 3.16
N ALA A 127 -16.33 1.38 3.87
CA ALA A 127 -17.53 1.94 3.29
C ALA A 127 -18.14 3.02 4.21
N ARG A 128 -18.91 3.93 3.62
CA ARG A 128 -19.81 4.82 4.34
C ARG A 128 -21.16 4.85 3.67
N VAL A 129 -22.19 4.71 4.46
CA VAL A 129 -23.60 4.80 4.03
C VAL A 129 -24.15 6.19 4.31
N VAL A 130 -24.78 6.76 3.30
CA VAL A 130 -25.44 8.06 3.37
C VAL A 130 -26.93 7.89 3.10
N GLU A 131 -27.76 8.22 4.07
CA GLU A 131 -29.19 8.31 3.91
C GLU A 131 -29.56 9.70 3.35
N TYR A 132 -29.79 9.79 2.03
CA TYR A 132 -30.02 11.08 1.37
C TYR A 132 -31.28 11.82 1.86
N ARG A 133 -32.22 11.11 2.47
CA ARG A 133 -33.37 11.74 3.14
C ARG A 133 -32.96 12.78 4.18
N ARG A 134 -31.84 12.56 4.89
CA ARG A 134 -31.32 13.50 5.90
C ARG A 134 -30.78 14.80 5.30
N LEU A 135 -30.39 14.75 4.03
CA LEU A 135 -29.88 15.90 3.29
C LEU A 135 -30.98 16.65 2.52
N LEU A 136 -32.25 16.24 2.62
CA LEU A 136 -33.32 16.94 1.92
C LEU A 136 -33.75 18.19 2.68
N CYS A 137 -33.80 19.28 1.94
CA CYS A 137 -34.37 20.53 2.43
C CYS A 137 -35.91 20.40 2.56
N VAL A 138 -36.42 20.65 3.75
CA VAL A 138 -37.85 20.67 4.01
C VAL A 138 -38.32 22.12 4.06
N THR A 139 -39.13 22.53 3.07
CA THR A 139 -39.78 23.84 3.08
C THR A 139 -40.88 23.86 4.13
N GLN A 140 -40.82 24.80 5.05
CA GLN A 140 -41.83 24.96 6.07
C GLN A 140 -42.93 25.92 5.59
N PRO A 141 -44.20 25.54 5.60
CA PRO A 141 -45.28 26.49 5.31
C PRO A 141 -45.36 27.58 6.41
N VAL A 142 -45.47 28.83 5.99
CA VAL A 142 -45.48 30.02 6.85
C VAL A 142 -46.48 29.91 8.00
N ARG A 143 -47.61 29.26 7.77
CA ARG A 143 -48.68 29.03 8.78
C ARG A 143 -48.27 28.12 9.97
N ARG A 144 -47.11 27.47 9.92
CA ARG A 144 -46.57 26.64 11.01
C ARG A 144 -45.56 27.33 11.91
N TYR A 145 -45.27 28.60 11.64
CA TYR A 145 -44.55 29.47 12.58
C TYR A 145 -45.47 29.87 13.70
N THR A 146 -45.78 28.96 14.59
CA THR A 146 -46.44 29.31 15.85
C THR A 146 -45.37 29.67 16.87
N SER A 147 -45.64 30.68 17.69
CA SER A 147 -44.78 31.27 18.72
C SER A 147 -44.37 30.30 19.85
N ASP A 148 -44.79 29.06 19.83
CA ASP A 148 -44.46 28.04 20.82
C ASP A 148 -43.04 27.52 20.60
N GLY A 149 -42.07 28.17 21.23
CA GLY A 149 -40.63 27.98 21.05
C GLY A 149 -40.14 26.53 21.16
N HIS A 150 -40.82 25.65 21.87
CA HIS A 150 -40.43 24.24 21.99
C HIS A 150 -40.77 23.41 20.75
N ASN A 151 -41.90 23.67 20.12
CA ASN A 151 -42.32 22.96 18.92
C ASN A 151 -41.64 23.48 17.64
N ALA A 152 -41.26 24.75 17.60
CA ALA A 152 -40.53 25.33 16.48
C ALA A 152 -39.11 24.73 16.35
N ARG A 153 -38.40 24.54 17.47
CA ARG A 153 -37.07 23.89 17.48
C ARG A 153 -37.11 22.42 17.05
N ARG A 154 -38.13 21.66 17.48
CA ARG A 154 -38.28 20.25 17.07
C ARG A 154 -38.69 20.09 15.60
N ARG A 155 -39.34 21.07 14.99
CA ARG A 155 -39.78 21.01 13.59
C ARG A 155 -38.71 21.57 12.63
N SER A 156 -37.92 22.57 13.04
CA SER A 156 -36.77 23.04 12.27
C SER A 156 -35.58 22.05 12.29
N ALA A 157 -35.51 21.21 13.32
CA ALA A 157 -34.48 20.17 13.41
C ALA A 157 -34.71 18.95 12.49
N ARG A 158 -35.88 18.83 11.85
CA ARG A 158 -36.21 17.68 11.00
C ARG A 158 -35.92 17.86 9.51
N GLY A 159 -35.51 19.03 9.08
CA GLY A 159 -35.15 19.29 7.70
C GLY A 159 -33.80 20.00 7.65
N GLY A 160 -32.94 19.57 6.75
CA GLY A 160 -31.68 20.24 6.52
C GLY A 160 -31.90 21.68 6.10
N LEU A 161 -31.26 22.63 6.79
CA LEU A 161 -31.18 24.02 6.33
C LEU A 161 -29.89 24.16 5.51
N VAL A 162 -29.95 24.95 4.43
CA VAL A 162 -28.77 25.31 3.67
C VAL A 162 -27.98 26.34 4.48
N ASP A 163 -26.95 25.90 5.18
CA ASP A 163 -26.01 26.77 5.89
C ASP A 163 -24.73 26.94 5.07
N VAL A 164 -24.60 28.05 4.37
CA VAL A 164 -23.42 28.39 3.56
C VAL A 164 -22.33 29.12 4.35
N ARG A 165 -22.53 29.37 5.64
CA ARG A 165 -21.55 30.07 6.48
C ARG A 165 -20.37 29.17 6.84
N ARG A 166 -20.56 27.86 6.84
CA ARG A 166 -19.50 26.88 7.11
C ARG A 166 -18.74 26.55 5.82
N ALA A 167 -17.57 27.14 5.66
CA ALA A 167 -16.73 26.90 4.48
C ALA A 167 -16.33 25.42 4.32
N GLY A 168 -16.16 24.66 5.41
CA GLY A 168 -15.87 23.23 5.39
C GLY A 168 -16.94 22.38 4.70
N THR A 169 -18.20 22.83 4.72
CA THR A 169 -19.29 22.15 4.00
C THR A 169 -19.09 22.15 2.48
N LEU A 170 -18.44 23.20 1.95
CA LEU A 170 -18.16 23.32 0.52
C LEU A 170 -17.08 22.31 0.07
N ASP A 171 -16.13 22.00 0.91
CA ASP A 171 -15.05 21.04 0.59
C ASP A 171 -15.58 19.60 0.50
N ARG A 172 -16.74 19.32 1.13
CA ARG A 172 -17.38 18.00 1.20
C ARG A 172 -18.52 17.80 0.20
N LEU A 173 -18.77 18.79 -0.66
CA LEU A 173 -19.89 18.77 -1.61
C LEU A 173 -19.92 17.53 -2.48
N GLY A 174 -21.08 16.84 -2.51
CA GLY A 174 -21.30 15.65 -3.32
C GLY A 174 -20.53 14.42 -2.89
N GLY A 175 -19.75 14.51 -1.79
CA GLY A 175 -18.99 13.43 -1.19
C GLY A 175 -19.79 12.64 -0.13
N PRO A 176 -19.12 11.66 0.51
CA PRO A 176 -19.74 10.84 1.55
C PRO A 176 -20.06 11.63 2.84
N PHE A 177 -19.40 12.76 3.04
CA PHE A 177 -19.51 13.64 4.21
C PHE A 177 -20.20 14.96 3.88
N ASP A 178 -20.97 15.01 2.79
CA ASP A 178 -21.78 16.18 2.41
C ASP A 178 -22.90 16.38 3.45
N GLU A 179 -22.96 17.58 4.04
CA GLU A 179 -23.99 17.97 5.00
C GLU A 179 -24.93 19.03 4.43
N LEU A 180 -24.69 19.47 3.19
CA LEU A 180 -25.49 20.54 2.60
C LEU A 180 -26.87 20.05 2.21
N ALA A 181 -27.91 20.77 2.67
CA ALA A 181 -29.29 20.47 2.30
C ALA A 181 -29.53 20.66 0.80
N ARG A 182 -30.22 19.70 0.19
CA ARG A 182 -30.51 19.61 -1.24
C ARG A 182 -32.02 19.58 -1.49
N THR A 183 -32.44 20.00 -2.68
CA THR A 183 -33.79 19.76 -3.14
C THR A 183 -33.96 18.31 -3.60
N VAL A 184 -35.22 17.82 -3.55
CA VAL A 184 -35.53 16.48 -4.07
C VAL A 184 -35.22 16.41 -5.57
N GLU A 185 -34.48 15.39 -5.97
CA GLU A 185 -34.25 15.07 -7.37
C GLU A 185 -35.28 14.06 -7.86
N VAL A 186 -35.99 14.42 -8.93
CA VAL A 186 -36.90 13.48 -9.59
C VAL A 186 -36.12 12.72 -10.66
N PRO A 187 -36.00 11.38 -10.52
CA PRO A 187 -35.31 10.56 -11.53
C PRO A 187 -36.11 10.63 -12.85
N ARG A 188 -35.39 10.84 -13.96
CA ARG A 188 -35.99 10.72 -15.29
C ARG A 188 -35.90 9.28 -15.74
N ALA A 189 -37.01 8.66 -16.08
CA ALA A 189 -37.05 7.33 -16.67
C ALA A 189 -36.12 7.28 -17.92
N GLY A 190 -35.23 6.32 -17.95
CA GLY A 190 -34.26 6.14 -19.05
C GLY A 190 -32.99 7.02 -18.98
N SER A 191 -32.81 7.85 -17.96
CA SER A 191 -31.57 8.64 -17.82
C SER A 191 -30.56 7.95 -16.90
N THR A 192 -29.46 7.46 -17.48
CA THR A 192 -28.30 6.94 -16.73
C THR A 192 -27.43 8.07 -16.16
N ARG A 193 -27.59 9.32 -16.65
CA ARG A 193 -26.77 10.47 -16.22
C ARG A 193 -27.27 11.15 -14.95
N ARG A 194 -28.56 10.99 -14.60
CA ARG A 194 -29.17 11.59 -13.41
C ARG A 194 -30.11 10.57 -12.73
N PRO A 195 -29.53 9.64 -11.95
CA PRO A 195 -30.31 8.57 -11.31
C PRO A 195 -31.20 9.06 -10.16
N GLY A 196 -31.24 10.37 -9.86
CA GLY A 196 -32.03 10.92 -8.75
C GLY A 196 -31.46 10.54 -7.38
N ARG A 197 -30.23 10.98 -7.10
CA ARG A 197 -29.53 10.69 -5.85
C ARG A 197 -30.27 11.17 -4.60
N TYR A 198 -30.75 12.41 -4.64
CA TYR A 198 -31.36 13.06 -3.47
C TYR A 198 -32.87 12.80 -3.44
N GLY A 199 -33.26 11.65 -2.88
CA GLY A 199 -34.63 11.19 -2.75
C GLY A 199 -34.93 10.66 -1.34
N ILE A 200 -36.23 10.55 -0.98
CA ILE A 200 -36.66 10.10 0.35
C ILE A 200 -36.24 8.65 0.62
N GLN A 201 -36.27 7.81 -0.41
CA GLN A 201 -35.91 6.37 -0.32
C GLN A 201 -34.48 6.07 -0.75
N SER A 202 -33.71 7.09 -1.13
CA SER A 202 -32.37 6.90 -1.66
C SER A 202 -31.36 6.73 -0.55
N VAL A 203 -30.55 5.68 -0.65
CA VAL A 203 -29.39 5.40 0.19
C VAL A 203 -28.18 5.30 -0.72
N GLY A 204 -27.09 5.97 -0.37
CA GLY A 204 -25.82 5.90 -1.09
C GLY A 204 -24.82 5.09 -0.30
N LEU A 205 -24.10 4.20 -0.96
CA LEU A 205 -22.96 3.48 -0.42
C LEU A 205 -21.70 3.99 -1.11
N HIS A 206 -20.83 4.63 -0.34
CA HIS A 206 -19.52 5.10 -0.78
C HIS A 206 -18.46 4.09 -0.38
N LEU A 207 -17.63 3.67 -1.33
CA LEU A 207 -16.63 2.63 -1.13
C LEU A 207 -15.23 3.20 -1.40
N TRP A 208 -14.29 2.92 -0.50
CA TRP A 208 -12.87 3.23 -0.69
C TRP A 208 -12.13 2.00 -1.19
N ARG A 209 -11.79 2.00 -2.47
CA ARG A 209 -11.03 0.91 -3.11
C ARG A 209 -9.54 0.96 -2.82
N LEU A 210 -9.05 2.12 -2.41
CA LEU A 210 -7.65 2.31 -2.04
C LEU A 210 -7.50 2.01 -0.55
N ARG A 211 -6.45 1.28 -0.21
CA ARG A 211 -6.02 1.07 1.17
C ARG A 211 -5.01 2.13 1.55
N THR A 212 -4.96 2.50 2.81
CA THR A 212 -3.93 3.36 3.35
C THR A 212 -2.74 2.55 3.83
N TYR A 213 -1.57 3.04 3.48
CA TYR A 213 -0.28 2.49 3.91
C TYR A 213 0.48 3.56 4.67
N SER A 214 1.06 3.16 5.79
CA SER A 214 1.92 4.02 6.58
C SER A 214 3.29 4.21 5.92
N VAL A 215 3.91 5.32 6.25
CA VAL A 215 5.34 5.56 6.12
C VAL A 215 5.78 6.09 7.48
N THR A 216 6.40 5.23 8.29
CA THR A 216 6.60 5.47 9.71
C THR A 216 8.00 6.01 9.97
N ARG A 217 8.09 7.21 10.56
CA ARG A 217 9.34 7.85 10.99
C ARG A 217 10.44 7.90 9.91
N ALA A 218 10.03 8.00 8.65
CA ALA A 218 10.94 8.12 7.53
C ALA A 218 11.53 9.54 7.46
N PRO A 219 12.76 9.71 6.93
CA PRO A 219 13.32 11.04 6.70
C PRO A 219 12.46 11.81 5.70
N ALA A 220 12.12 13.06 6.03
CA ALA A 220 11.48 13.98 5.10
C ALA A 220 12.52 14.42 4.05
N TYR A 221 12.08 14.60 2.80
CA TYR A 221 12.98 15.10 1.76
C TYR A 221 13.17 16.62 1.90
N CYS A 222 14.40 17.07 2.10
CA CYS A 222 14.74 18.47 2.12
C CYS A 222 14.84 19.02 0.69
N LEU A 223 13.87 19.84 0.29
CA LEU A 223 13.85 20.48 -1.01
C LEU A 223 14.74 21.73 -1.06
N ASP A 224 14.67 22.55 -0.03
CA ASP A 224 15.43 23.79 0.10
C ASP A 224 15.82 23.97 1.59
N ARG A 225 17.13 23.85 1.86
CA ARG A 225 17.65 23.91 3.22
C ARG A 225 17.63 25.33 3.81
N ASP A 226 17.86 26.33 2.97
CA ASP A 226 17.91 27.73 3.42
C ASP A 226 16.51 28.24 3.77
N ARG A 227 15.52 27.76 3.04
CA ARG A 227 14.11 28.09 3.25
C ARG A 227 13.40 27.10 4.17
N ALA A 228 14.10 26.07 4.65
CA ALA A 228 13.58 25.00 5.49
C ALA A 228 12.30 24.34 4.93
N CYS A 229 12.29 24.08 3.62
CA CYS A 229 11.19 23.47 2.90
C CYS A 229 11.40 21.96 2.73
N TYR A 230 10.40 21.18 3.14
CA TYR A 230 10.47 19.73 3.10
C TYR A 230 9.19 19.13 2.49
N THR A 231 9.31 17.93 1.93
CA THR A 231 8.16 17.10 1.55
C THR A 231 8.08 15.86 2.44
N PHE A 232 6.87 15.42 2.75
CA PHE A 232 6.65 14.16 3.48
C PHE A 232 7.17 12.96 2.68
N ASN A 233 7.04 13.02 1.36
CA ASN A 233 7.50 11.93 0.51
C ASN A 233 9.00 12.07 0.23
N VAL A 234 9.75 11.02 0.55
CA VAL A 234 11.21 10.92 0.35
C VAL A 234 11.63 11.03 -1.12
N LEU A 235 10.70 10.88 -2.07
CA LEU A 235 10.95 11.02 -3.52
C LEU A 235 10.74 12.46 -4.03
N ALA A 236 10.58 13.44 -3.16
CA ALA A 236 10.34 14.86 -3.50
C ALA A 236 9.04 15.13 -4.29
N ILE A 237 8.08 14.22 -4.26
CA ILE A 237 6.79 14.39 -4.94
C ILE A 237 5.71 14.90 -3.99
N ASP A 238 4.81 15.69 -4.53
CA ASP A 238 3.59 16.06 -3.83
C ASP A 238 2.70 14.83 -3.64
N THR A 239 2.40 14.53 -2.39
CA THR A 239 1.62 13.35 -2.01
C THR A 239 0.53 13.76 -1.03
N PRO A 240 -0.75 13.68 -1.38
CA PRO A 240 -1.81 13.97 -0.42
C PRO A 240 -1.73 13.00 0.74
N LEU A 241 -1.89 13.54 1.96
CA LEU A 241 -1.91 12.75 3.18
C LEU A 241 -3.31 12.18 3.39
N PHE A 242 -3.35 10.93 3.82
CA PHE A 242 -4.59 10.19 4.05
C PHE A 242 -4.80 9.90 5.53
N THR A 243 -6.04 9.70 5.90
CA THR A 243 -6.42 9.26 7.25
C THR A 243 -5.90 7.85 7.49
N ALA A 244 -5.31 7.61 8.67
CA ALA A 244 -5.15 6.27 9.21
C ALA A 244 -6.51 5.83 9.77
N PRO A 245 -7.21 4.88 9.13
CA PRO A 245 -8.55 4.51 9.57
C PRO A 245 -8.53 3.94 11.00
N VAL A 246 -9.33 4.53 11.86
CA VAL A 246 -9.55 4.04 13.23
C VAL A 246 -10.74 3.11 13.21
N PRO A 247 -10.69 1.95 13.88
CA PRO A 247 -11.85 1.06 13.99
C PRO A 247 -13.06 1.78 14.57
N GLU A 248 -14.24 1.44 14.10
CA GLU A 248 -15.47 2.01 14.63
C GLU A 248 -15.71 1.59 16.08
N PRO A 249 -16.19 2.51 16.95
CA PRO A 249 -16.35 2.25 18.37
C PRO A 249 -17.46 1.22 18.67
N SER A 250 -18.39 1.02 17.76
CA SER A 250 -19.47 0.05 17.91
C SER A 250 -20.06 -0.35 16.57
N SER A 251 -20.69 -1.52 16.51
CA SER A 251 -21.36 -2.04 15.32
C SER A 251 -22.63 -1.26 14.88
N TYR A 252 -23.04 -0.26 15.63
CA TYR A 252 -24.14 0.67 15.28
C TYR A 252 -23.64 2.05 14.86
N HIS A 253 -22.36 2.29 14.99
CA HIS A 253 -21.75 3.52 14.52
C HIS A 253 -21.76 3.54 12.99
N VAL A 254 -21.94 4.72 12.41
CA VAL A 254 -21.80 4.94 10.96
C VAL A 254 -20.47 5.63 10.76
N ALA A 255 -19.64 5.10 9.87
CA ALA A 255 -18.27 5.56 9.63
C ALA A 255 -18.18 7.09 9.47
N ASP A 256 -17.27 7.74 10.16
CA ASP A 256 -16.91 9.13 9.97
C ASP A 256 -15.64 9.30 9.14
N GLU A 257 -15.12 10.53 8.99
CA GLU A 257 -13.91 10.81 8.21
C GLU A 257 -12.66 10.13 8.80
N THR A 258 -12.67 9.77 10.08
CA THR A 258 -11.54 9.12 10.76
C THR A 258 -11.55 7.61 10.62
N ASN A 259 -12.69 7.01 10.24
CA ASN A 259 -12.84 5.57 10.09
C ASN A 259 -12.53 5.07 8.67
N VAL A 260 -12.37 5.97 7.70
CA VAL A 260 -12.17 5.64 6.28
C VAL A 260 -10.90 6.26 5.72
N PRO A 261 -10.28 5.67 4.68
CA PRO A 261 -9.07 6.19 4.05
C PRO A 261 -9.38 7.40 3.15
N GLU A 262 -9.78 8.51 3.75
CA GLU A 262 -10.08 9.75 3.04
C GLU A 262 -8.84 10.66 2.99
N PRO A 263 -8.59 11.39 1.88
CA PRO A 263 -7.55 12.40 1.84
C PRO A 263 -7.86 13.54 2.81
N ILE A 264 -6.86 13.94 3.59
CA ILE A 264 -7.02 14.97 4.62
C ILE A 264 -7.02 16.35 3.97
N GLY A 265 -8.13 17.08 4.07
CA GLY A 265 -8.23 18.47 3.63
C GLY A 265 -7.61 19.45 4.61
N ARG A 266 -7.12 20.62 4.13
CA ARG A 266 -6.50 21.65 4.99
C ARG A 266 -7.44 22.09 6.10
N ARG A 267 -8.72 22.36 5.81
CA ARG A 267 -9.71 22.77 6.83
C ARG A 267 -10.04 21.65 7.81
N ALA A 268 -10.22 20.44 7.32
CA ALA A 268 -10.45 19.28 8.17
C ALA A 268 -9.30 19.07 9.17
N LEU A 269 -8.05 19.22 8.71
CA LEU A 269 -6.89 19.17 9.58
C LEU A 269 -6.87 20.32 10.59
N ALA A 270 -7.16 21.56 10.15
CA ALA A 270 -7.14 22.72 11.02
C ALA A 270 -8.23 22.68 12.09
N GLU A 271 -9.45 22.23 11.74
CA GLU A 271 -10.58 22.14 12.66
C GLU A 271 -10.46 20.99 13.66
N ARG A 272 -9.83 19.88 13.25
CA ARG A 272 -9.74 18.63 14.03
C ARG A 272 -8.30 18.13 14.13
N LEU A 273 -7.34 19.03 14.35
CA LEU A 273 -5.91 18.70 14.39
C LEU A 273 -5.61 17.59 15.40
N TYR A 274 -6.32 17.59 16.54
CA TYR A 274 -6.17 16.54 17.56
C TYR A 274 -6.49 15.15 17.03
N ASP A 275 -7.45 14.98 16.13
CA ASP A 275 -7.85 13.67 15.62
C ASP A 275 -6.81 13.10 14.65
N TYR A 276 -6.13 13.95 13.87
CA TYR A 276 -5.23 13.54 12.80
C TYR A 276 -3.75 13.55 13.16
N TYR A 277 -3.33 14.43 14.07
CA TYR A 277 -1.92 14.66 14.37
C TYR A 277 -1.45 14.01 15.68
N GLY A 278 -0.28 13.36 15.65
CA GLY A 278 0.40 12.78 16.80
C GLY A 278 0.93 11.36 16.57
N PRO A 279 1.70 10.82 17.51
CA PRO A 279 2.15 9.43 17.46
C PRO A 279 0.98 8.45 17.33
N GLY A 280 1.08 7.50 16.40
CA GLY A 280 0.01 6.53 16.15
C GLY A 280 -1.22 7.05 15.42
N LYS A 281 -1.23 8.34 15.01
CA LYS A 281 -2.30 8.95 14.22
C LYS A 281 -1.93 9.07 12.74
N SER A 282 -2.78 9.77 11.97
CA SER A 282 -2.64 9.87 10.52
C SER A 282 -1.35 10.54 10.05
N LEU A 283 -0.84 11.50 10.82
CA LEU A 283 0.43 12.17 10.53
C LEU A 283 1.12 12.63 11.81
N CYS A 284 2.45 12.66 11.77
CA CYS A 284 3.29 13.17 12.85
C CYS A 284 4.62 13.69 12.31
N VAL A 285 5.22 14.69 12.97
CA VAL A 285 6.51 15.30 12.61
C VAL A 285 7.45 15.26 13.81
N TRP A 286 8.70 14.87 13.57
CA TRP A 286 9.78 14.85 14.56
C TRP A 286 10.94 15.72 14.07
N THR A 287 11.57 16.46 14.98
CA THR A 287 12.67 17.39 14.66
C THR A 287 13.93 17.17 15.49
N GLY A 288 14.06 16.06 16.18
CA GLY A 288 15.19 15.72 17.05
C GLY A 288 15.65 14.27 16.93
N PRO A 289 16.79 13.91 17.58
CA PRO A 289 17.37 12.59 17.48
C PRO A 289 16.57 11.51 18.20
N ASP A 290 15.95 11.85 19.33
CA ASP A 290 15.27 10.89 20.19
C ASP A 290 13.79 10.73 19.83
N ALA A 291 13.30 9.50 19.99
CA ALA A 291 12.02 9.09 19.45
C ALA A 291 10.81 9.75 20.12
N GLU A 292 10.86 9.96 21.43
CA GLU A 292 9.70 10.38 22.20
C GLU A 292 9.70 11.89 22.48
N ASP A 293 10.87 12.48 22.76
CA ASP A 293 11.00 13.89 23.10
C ASP A 293 11.08 14.84 21.90
N SER A 294 11.22 14.31 20.70
CA SER A 294 11.41 15.10 19.48
C SER A 294 10.14 15.32 18.65
N VAL A 295 8.98 14.84 19.11
CA VAL A 295 7.68 15.10 18.46
C VAL A 295 7.38 16.59 18.52
N VAL A 296 7.09 17.20 17.38
CA VAL A 296 6.62 18.58 17.34
C VAL A 296 5.26 18.67 18.06
N PRO A 297 5.14 19.46 19.14
CA PRO A 297 3.89 19.55 19.88
C PRO A 297 2.73 20.06 19.02
N LEU A 298 1.53 19.55 19.27
CA LEU A 298 0.31 19.89 18.54
C LEU A 298 0.08 21.42 18.44
N GLY A 299 0.33 22.15 19.50
CA GLY A 299 0.18 23.61 19.52
C GLY A 299 1.19 24.38 18.66
N ARG A 300 2.21 23.71 18.12
CA ARG A 300 3.18 24.31 17.18
C ARG A 300 2.87 23.98 15.72
N ILE A 301 1.89 23.13 15.45
CA ILE A 301 1.48 22.78 14.09
C ILE A 301 0.48 23.82 13.58
N VAL A 302 0.80 24.40 12.43
CA VAL A 302 -0.06 25.35 11.72
C VAL A 302 -0.41 24.76 10.35
N VAL A 303 -1.69 24.71 10.02
CA VAL A 303 -2.14 24.24 8.70
C VAL A 303 -2.15 25.41 7.73
N ALA A 304 -1.41 25.28 6.63
CA ALA A 304 -1.26 26.34 5.64
C ALA A 304 -1.29 25.79 4.21
N ASP A 305 -1.56 26.67 3.25
CA ASP A 305 -1.37 26.40 1.83
C ASP A 305 0.11 26.61 1.47
N LEU A 306 0.80 25.54 1.14
CA LEU A 306 2.21 25.56 0.74
C LEU A 306 2.40 25.38 -0.77
N SER A 307 1.38 25.64 -1.60
CA SER A 307 1.44 25.44 -3.05
C SER A 307 2.60 26.19 -3.70
N ASP A 308 2.82 27.44 -3.29
CA ASP A 308 3.85 28.31 -3.86
C ASP A 308 5.11 28.42 -2.98
N TRP A 309 5.17 27.70 -1.87
CA TRP A 309 6.24 27.78 -0.90
C TRP A 309 6.48 29.22 -0.35
N GLN A 310 5.42 30.05 -0.32
CA GLN A 310 5.52 31.45 0.15
C GLN A 310 5.26 31.60 1.64
N TYR A 311 4.41 30.74 2.21
CA TYR A 311 4.07 30.80 3.62
C TYR A 311 5.31 30.57 4.51
N ARG A 312 5.45 31.40 5.56
CA ARG A 312 6.51 31.30 6.56
C ARG A 312 5.87 31.21 7.92
N PRO A 313 6.08 30.11 8.65
CA PRO A 313 5.59 29.98 10.02
C PRO A 313 6.39 30.90 10.97
N ASP A 314 5.76 31.30 12.06
CA ASP A 314 6.41 32.04 13.14
C ASP A 314 7.45 31.16 13.86
N ALA A 315 8.33 31.81 14.65
CA ALA A 315 9.36 31.11 15.40
C ALA A 315 8.75 30.01 16.30
N GLY A 316 9.22 28.79 16.14
CA GLY A 316 8.76 27.61 16.88
C GLY A 316 7.51 26.93 16.33
N GLN A 317 6.91 27.43 15.24
CA GLN A 317 5.80 26.76 14.56
C GLN A 317 6.30 25.91 13.39
N VAL A 318 5.52 24.94 12.98
CA VAL A 318 5.74 24.11 11.78
C VAL A 318 4.48 24.18 10.91
N ALA A 319 4.63 24.68 9.69
CA ALA A 319 3.53 24.72 8.74
C ALA A 319 3.42 23.39 8.01
N VAL A 320 2.20 22.85 7.92
CA VAL A 320 1.89 21.59 7.26
C VAL A 320 0.77 21.79 6.23
N ASP A 321 0.98 21.26 5.03
CA ASP A 321 -0.03 21.17 3.98
C ASP A 321 -0.38 19.70 3.71
N PRO A 322 -1.50 19.20 4.21
CA PRO A 322 -1.88 17.81 4.03
C PRO A 322 -2.28 17.46 2.59
N VAL A 323 -2.71 18.46 1.80
CA VAL A 323 -3.15 18.25 0.41
C VAL A 323 -1.97 17.96 -0.52
N LEU A 324 -0.83 18.61 -0.27
CA LEU A 324 0.39 18.45 -1.05
C LEU A 324 1.44 17.57 -0.35
N GLY A 325 1.27 17.27 0.95
CA GLY A 325 2.28 16.57 1.74
C GLY A 325 3.56 17.38 1.86
N ARG A 326 3.44 18.68 2.17
CA ARG A 326 4.55 19.62 2.33
C ARG A 326 4.62 20.12 3.75
N LEU A 327 5.82 20.43 4.21
CA LEU A 327 6.04 21.07 5.50
C LEU A 327 7.14 22.15 5.40
N VAL A 328 7.00 23.21 6.21
CA VAL A 328 7.97 24.30 6.28
C VAL A 328 8.25 24.60 7.76
N LEU A 329 9.53 24.66 8.10
CA LEU A 329 10.01 25.09 9.40
C LEU A 329 10.36 26.59 9.34
N PRO A 330 10.47 27.28 10.49
CA PRO A 330 10.91 28.66 10.51
C PRO A 330 12.28 28.84 9.85
N PRO A 331 12.49 29.91 9.10
CA PRO A 331 13.78 30.18 8.46
C PRO A 331 14.92 30.23 9.49
N GLY A 332 16.06 29.64 9.13
CA GLY A 332 17.24 29.59 10.01
C GLY A 332 17.19 28.61 11.18
N THR A 333 16.10 27.82 11.29
CA THR A 333 15.97 26.74 12.27
C THR A 333 16.12 25.37 11.62
N ALA A 334 16.99 25.23 10.61
CA ALA A 334 17.32 23.90 10.08
C ALA A 334 17.75 23.04 11.28
N PRO A 335 17.01 21.96 11.60
CA PRO A 335 17.33 21.13 12.74
C PRO A 335 18.72 20.51 12.56
N ALA A 336 19.46 20.37 13.67
CA ALA A 336 20.77 19.71 13.66
C ALA A 336 20.68 18.24 13.19
N HIS A 337 19.48 17.68 13.26
CA HIS A 337 19.14 16.32 12.85
C HIS A 337 18.09 16.33 11.74
N ASP A 338 17.99 15.23 11.01
CA ASP A 338 17.01 15.08 9.94
C ASP A 338 15.57 15.19 10.47
N VAL A 339 14.75 15.93 9.74
CA VAL A 339 13.30 15.98 10.00
C VAL A 339 12.72 14.62 9.63
N ARG A 340 12.02 14.00 10.57
CA ARG A 340 11.34 12.72 10.32
C ARG A 340 9.83 12.90 10.33
N VAL A 341 9.17 12.10 9.51
CA VAL A 341 7.72 12.17 9.36
C VAL A 341 7.09 10.79 9.40
N THR A 342 5.91 10.73 9.99
CA THR A 342 4.96 9.63 9.75
C THR A 342 3.78 10.18 8.99
N TYR A 343 3.34 9.49 7.99
CA TYR A 343 2.15 9.82 7.23
C TYR A 343 1.54 8.58 6.59
N HIS A 344 0.32 8.74 6.08
CA HIS A 344 -0.36 7.68 5.35
C HIS A 344 -0.62 8.13 3.92
N HIS A 345 -0.46 7.20 2.98
CA HIS A 345 -0.79 7.39 1.57
C HIS A 345 -1.69 6.26 1.09
N ALA A 346 -2.53 6.53 0.10
CA ALA A 346 -3.45 5.52 -0.42
C ALA A 346 -2.87 4.81 -1.65
N PHE A 347 -3.02 3.47 -1.68
CA PHE A 347 -2.59 2.65 -2.80
C PHE A 347 -3.57 1.50 -3.06
N SER A 348 -3.47 0.86 -4.24
CA SER A 348 -4.45 -0.13 -4.68
C SER A 348 -4.29 -1.53 -4.08
N GLY A 349 -3.16 -1.82 -3.46
CA GLY A 349 -2.83 -3.13 -2.87
C GLY A 349 -1.38 -3.21 -2.44
N ASP A 350 -0.96 -4.36 -1.94
CA ASP A 350 0.37 -4.65 -1.40
C ASP A 350 1.40 -4.80 -2.54
N LEU A 351 1.76 -3.67 -3.15
CA LEU A 351 2.61 -3.59 -4.33
C LEU A 351 3.79 -2.64 -4.10
N GLY A 352 4.98 -3.04 -4.58
CA GLY A 352 6.18 -2.24 -4.47
C GLY A 352 6.81 -2.25 -3.08
N GLY A 353 7.77 -1.36 -2.81
CA GLY A 353 8.35 -1.16 -1.49
C GLY A 353 7.38 -0.40 -0.59
N GLY A 354 6.82 -1.06 0.39
CA GLY A 354 5.82 -0.49 1.31
C GLY A 354 5.87 -1.14 2.68
N GLU A 355 5.25 -0.51 3.66
CA GLU A 355 5.10 -1.03 5.03
C GLU A 355 3.90 -1.98 5.11
N TYR A 356 4.07 -3.20 4.63
CA TYR A 356 3.06 -4.27 4.74
C TYR A 356 3.74 -5.62 4.93
N PRO A 357 3.05 -6.64 5.49
CA PRO A 357 3.60 -7.97 5.69
C PRO A 357 3.96 -8.62 4.35
N ARG A 358 5.14 -9.22 4.28
CA ARG A 358 5.64 -9.93 3.11
C ARG A 358 6.07 -11.34 3.49
N PRO A 359 5.55 -12.39 2.80
CA PRO A 359 6.01 -13.75 3.07
C PRO A 359 7.50 -13.87 2.77
N GLU A 360 8.24 -14.45 3.70
CA GLU A 360 9.65 -14.69 3.50
C GLU A 360 9.89 -15.56 2.24
N PRO A 361 10.91 -15.21 1.42
CA PRO A 361 11.35 -16.11 0.38
C PRO A 361 11.80 -17.42 1.05
N ALA A 362 11.38 -18.57 0.52
CA ALA A 362 11.89 -19.86 0.98
C ALA A 362 13.41 -19.87 0.78
N THR A 363 14.17 -19.64 1.83
CA THR A 363 15.61 -19.83 1.91
C THR A 363 15.83 -21.21 2.51
N ALA A 364 16.81 -21.96 2.01
CA ALA A 364 17.22 -23.16 2.68
C ALA A 364 17.64 -22.76 4.10
N GLY A 365 17.09 -23.37 5.13
CA GLY A 365 17.08 -22.92 6.53
C GLY A 365 18.43 -22.73 7.26
N ALA A 366 19.53 -22.55 6.53
CA ALA A 366 20.89 -22.33 7.03
C ALA A 366 21.51 -20.99 6.57
N ALA A 367 20.75 -20.08 5.96
CA ALA A 367 21.26 -18.78 5.49
C ALA A 367 21.63 -17.88 6.68
N GLU A 368 22.85 -17.34 6.67
CA GLU A 368 23.29 -16.36 7.66
C GLU A 368 22.57 -15.03 7.46
N ARG A 369 22.08 -14.42 8.53
CA ARG A 369 21.30 -13.17 8.47
C ARG A 369 22.12 -12.01 9.02
N TYR A 370 22.31 -10.99 8.19
CA TYR A 370 22.99 -9.73 8.51
C TYR A 370 21.95 -8.62 8.60
N ARG A 371 21.75 -8.08 9.81
CA ARG A 371 20.78 -7.02 10.05
C ARG A 371 21.41 -5.66 9.88
N VAL A 372 20.68 -4.76 9.18
CA VAL A 372 21.14 -3.40 8.86
C VAL A 372 20.13 -2.38 9.38
N GLY A 373 20.58 -1.49 10.26
CA GLY A 373 19.73 -0.43 10.80
C GLY A 373 20.30 0.26 12.03
N PRO A 374 19.64 1.30 12.53
CA PRO A 374 20.00 1.92 13.81
C PRO A 374 19.86 0.92 14.96
N GLY A 375 20.95 0.69 15.70
CA GLY A 375 20.93 -0.27 16.82
C GLY A 375 21.16 -1.73 16.42
N GLU A 376 21.34 -2.04 15.15
CA GLU A 376 21.72 -3.36 14.66
C GLU A 376 23.25 -3.47 14.49
N ASP A 377 23.74 -4.68 14.22
CA ASP A 377 25.18 -4.96 14.07
C ASP A 377 25.82 -4.18 12.92
N HIS A 378 25.02 -3.85 11.89
CA HIS A 378 25.48 -3.11 10.71
C HIS A 378 24.69 -1.82 10.52
N HIS A 379 25.38 -0.70 10.33
CA HIS A 379 24.76 0.59 10.07
C HIS A 379 24.53 0.86 8.57
N SER A 380 25.22 0.13 7.70
CA SER A 380 25.13 0.29 6.26
C SER A 380 25.01 -1.05 5.53
N ILE A 381 24.37 -1.02 4.34
CA ILE A 381 24.25 -2.21 3.50
C ILE A 381 25.64 -2.65 2.99
N ALA A 382 26.51 -1.69 2.71
CA ALA A 382 27.86 -1.97 2.24
C ALA A 382 28.71 -2.69 3.31
N ASP A 383 28.55 -2.32 4.58
CA ASP A 383 29.22 -2.95 5.72
C ASP A 383 28.75 -4.42 5.88
N ALA A 384 27.45 -4.66 5.89
CA ALA A 384 26.89 -6.02 5.96
C ALA A 384 27.38 -6.92 4.81
N LEU A 385 27.42 -6.39 3.58
CA LEU A 385 27.95 -7.11 2.43
C LEU A 385 29.46 -7.34 2.54
N GLY A 386 30.20 -6.38 3.11
CA GLY A 386 31.64 -6.50 3.40
C GLY A 386 31.89 -7.65 4.38
N ARG A 387 31.16 -7.69 5.48
CA ARG A 387 31.23 -8.72 6.51
C ARG A 387 30.93 -10.11 5.95
N TRP A 388 29.83 -10.25 5.21
CA TRP A 388 29.52 -11.50 4.52
C TRP A 388 30.63 -11.99 3.62
N ARG A 389 31.27 -11.10 2.82
CA ARG A 389 32.37 -11.45 1.93
C ARG A 389 33.61 -11.91 2.70
N GLU A 390 33.90 -11.32 3.85
CA GLU A 390 35.03 -11.73 4.72
C GLU A 390 34.75 -13.12 5.31
N GLU A 391 33.58 -13.36 5.85
CA GLU A 391 33.23 -14.64 6.45
C GLU A 391 33.20 -15.78 5.42
N LYS A 392 32.68 -15.50 4.22
CA LYS A 392 32.69 -16.45 3.10
C LYS A 392 34.10 -16.86 2.70
N ARG A 393 35.09 -15.95 2.72
CA ARG A 393 36.48 -16.30 2.43
C ARG A 393 37.07 -17.31 3.41
N GLY A 394 36.65 -17.23 4.67
CA GLY A 394 37.07 -18.17 5.71
C GLY A 394 36.32 -19.50 5.70
N HIS A 395 35.06 -19.49 5.22
CA HIS A 395 34.15 -20.63 5.27
C HIS A 395 33.34 -20.76 3.98
N PRO A 396 33.75 -21.56 3.00
CA PRO A 396 33.06 -21.70 1.71
C PRO A 396 31.59 -22.16 1.84
N GLY A 397 31.22 -22.77 2.96
CA GLY A 397 29.81 -23.16 3.25
C GLY A 397 28.86 -21.99 3.50
N LYS A 398 29.38 -20.76 3.72
CA LYS A 398 28.58 -19.53 3.93
C LYS A 398 28.29 -18.78 2.62
N ALA A 399 28.01 -19.51 1.54
CA ALA A 399 27.67 -18.92 0.24
C ALA A 399 26.23 -18.34 0.20
N GLU A 400 25.39 -18.70 1.15
CA GLU A 400 24.01 -18.19 1.26
C GLU A 400 23.91 -17.16 2.40
N ALA A 401 23.37 -15.98 2.07
CA ALA A 401 23.21 -14.88 3.03
C ALA A 401 21.91 -14.10 2.81
N VAL A 402 21.37 -13.61 3.91
CA VAL A 402 20.25 -12.68 3.94
C VAL A 402 20.70 -11.37 4.56
N VAL A 403 20.72 -10.29 3.79
CA VAL A 403 20.91 -8.93 4.29
C VAL A 403 19.52 -8.32 4.50
N GLU A 404 19.16 -8.12 5.76
CA GLU A 404 17.84 -7.65 6.17
C GLU A 404 17.90 -6.21 6.70
N ILE A 405 17.18 -5.32 6.06
CA ILE A 405 17.12 -3.90 6.43
C ILE A 405 15.95 -3.69 7.38
N THR A 406 16.21 -3.20 8.59
CA THR A 406 15.24 -3.13 9.69
C THR A 406 14.68 -1.73 9.92
N ALA A 407 15.11 -0.71 9.16
CA ALA A 407 14.71 0.68 9.38
C ALA A 407 14.23 1.40 8.11
N ASN A 408 13.32 2.35 8.31
CA ASN A 408 12.81 3.27 7.28
C ASN A 408 13.79 4.42 7.02
N GLU A 409 14.99 4.07 6.55
CA GLU A 409 16.07 5.02 6.31
C GLU A 409 16.35 5.18 4.81
N VAL A 410 17.14 6.21 4.49
CA VAL A 410 17.71 6.41 3.16
C VAL A 410 19.15 5.94 3.17
N TYR A 411 19.43 4.92 2.38
CA TYR A 411 20.77 4.34 2.22
C TYR A 411 21.39 4.85 0.92
N GLU A 412 22.54 5.51 1.00
CA GLU A 412 23.21 6.15 -0.16
C GLU A 412 24.56 5.48 -0.53
N ASP A 413 25.01 4.55 0.26
CA ASP A 413 26.32 3.93 0.19
C ASP A 413 26.41 2.69 -0.72
N LEU A 414 25.27 2.19 -1.20
CA LEU A 414 25.24 0.97 -2.00
C LEU A 414 25.48 1.25 -3.49
N THR A 415 26.65 0.85 -3.98
CA THR A 415 27.05 1.06 -5.39
C THR A 415 27.36 -0.21 -6.16
N ASP A 416 27.81 -1.28 -5.49
CA ASP A 416 28.27 -2.50 -6.15
C ASP A 416 28.02 -3.77 -5.31
N ILE A 417 27.40 -4.77 -5.96
CA ILE A 417 27.21 -6.11 -5.40
C ILE A 417 27.91 -7.11 -6.31
N ARG A 418 28.98 -7.75 -5.82
CA ARG A 418 29.71 -8.78 -6.55
C ARG A 418 29.40 -10.16 -5.98
N LEU A 419 29.04 -11.07 -6.85
CA LEU A 419 28.64 -12.43 -6.51
C LEU A 419 29.55 -13.42 -7.23
N ASP A 420 30.11 -14.34 -6.47
CA ASP A 420 30.88 -15.46 -6.99
C ASP A 420 29.97 -16.63 -7.39
N PRO A 421 30.47 -17.57 -8.21
CA PRO A 421 29.72 -18.76 -8.55
C PRO A 421 29.27 -19.53 -7.29
N GLY A 422 27.98 -19.83 -7.20
CA GLY A 422 27.37 -20.50 -6.05
C GLY A 422 26.78 -19.57 -4.99
N ASP A 423 27.04 -18.28 -5.06
CA ASP A 423 26.48 -17.32 -4.11
C ASP A 423 24.97 -17.20 -4.23
N ARG A 424 24.30 -17.16 -3.09
CA ARG A 424 22.87 -16.93 -2.95
C ARG A 424 22.63 -15.77 -1.99
N LEU A 425 22.43 -14.57 -2.53
CA LEU A 425 22.21 -13.37 -1.74
C LEU A 425 20.74 -12.96 -1.79
N THR A 426 20.15 -12.75 -0.62
CA THR A 426 18.86 -12.10 -0.48
C THR A 426 19.05 -10.74 0.20
N LEU A 427 18.76 -9.65 -0.52
CA LEU A 427 18.69 -8.30 0.03
C LEU A 427 17.23 -7.94 0.21
N ARG A 428 16.77 -7.87 1.47
CA ARG A 428 15.37 -7.67 1.78
C ARG A 428 15.13 -6.55 2.80
N ALA A 429 13.97 -5.94 2.74
CA ALA A 429 13.45 -5.17 3.85
C ALA A 429 12.74 -6.11 4.85
N ALA A 430 12.87 -5.86 6.14
CA ALA A 430 12.10 -6.55 7.16
C ALA A 430 10.58 -6.28 6.98
N ASP A 431 9.74 -7.08 7.60
CA ASP A 431 8.30 -6.90 7.55
C ASP A 431 7.90 -5.54 8.13
N GLY A 432 6.98 -4.86 7.45
CA GLY A 432 6.54 -3.53 7.85
C GLY A 432 7.59 -2.42 7.69
N VAL A 433 8.68 -2.67 6.97
CA VAL A 433 9.75 -1.68 6.75
C VAL A 433 9.84 -1.30 5.27
N ARG A 434 10.09 -0.01 5.02
CA ARG A 434 10.20 0.60 3.68
C ARG A 434 11.52 1.35 3.50
N PRO A 435 12.66 0.67 3.33
CA PRO A 435 13.94 1.32 3.12
C PRO A 435 14.00 1.95 1.72
N VAL A 436 14.73 3.05 1.62
CA VAL A 436 14.98 3.74 0.35
C VAL A 436 16.47 3.68 0.04
N ILE A 437 16.82 3.07 -1.08
CA ILE A 437 18.18 3.08 -1.62
C ILE A 437 18.25 4.22 -2.62
N ARG A 438 19.01 5.27 -2.27
CA ARG A 438 19.23 6.43 -3.13
C ARG A 438 20.61 6.31 -3.76
N LEU A 439 20.64 6.14 -5.06
CA LEU A 439 21.87 6.03 -5.83
C LEU A 439 22.38 7.44 -6.16
N THR A 440 23.29 7.93 -5.33
CA THR A 440 23.95 9.22 -5.54
C THR A 440 25.23 9.02 -6.35
N GLY A 441 25.35 9.74 -7.48
CA GLY A 441 26.64 9.79 -8.20
C GLY A 441 27.68 10.51 -7.34
N ARG A 442 28.96 10.12 -7.42
CA ARG A 442 30.06 10.89 -6.83
C ARG A 442 29.95 12.34 -7.28
N ARG A 443 29.98 13.29 -6.32
CA ARG A 443 30.13 14.72 -6.62
C ARG A 443 31.40 14.89 -7.48
N GLY A 444 31.22 15.20 -8.78
CA GLY A 444 32.31 15.49 -9.71
C GLY A 444 32.67 14.39 -10.74
N GLY A 445 31.86 13.32 -10.87
CA GLY A 445 32.08 12.30 -11.92
C GLY A 445 30.91 12.22 -12.88
N ASP A 446 31.17 12.37 -14.18
CA ASP A 446 30.22 12.23 -15.30
C ASP A 446 29.70 10.79 -15.51
N GLY A 447 29.81 9.89 -14.51
CA GLY A 447 29.36 8.51 -14.60
C GLY A 447 27.88 8.34 -14.26
N PRO A 448 27.14 7.48 -14.99
CA PRO A 448 25.75 7.19 -14.66
C PRO A 448 25.63 6.59 -13.26
N ARG A 449 24.79 7.18 -12.43
CA ARG A 449 24.40 6.67 -11.12
C ARG A 449 23.80 5.29 -11.28
N ALA A 450 24.40 4.26 -10.72
CA ALA A 450 23.91 2.89 -10.85
C ALA A 450 24.34 2.02 -9.68
N LEU A 451 23.43 1.16 -9.24
CA LEU A 451 23.76 -0.03 -8.47
C LEU A 451 24.15 -1.13 -9.45
N THR A 452 25.41 -1.56 -9.44
CA THR A 452 25.88 -2.62 -10.33
C THR A 452 25.88 -3.96 -9.60
N ILE A 453 25.14 -4.94 -10.11
CA ILE A 453 25.13 -6.32 -9.64
C ILE A 453 25.94 -7.15 -10.65
N THR A 454 27.11 -7.64 -10.22
CA THR A 454 28.03 -8.36 -11.10
C THR A 454 28.16 -9.81 -10.67
N GLY A 455 27.84 -10.74 -11.56
CA GLY A 455 28.16 -12.15 -11.40
C GLY A 455 29.52 -12.45 -12.04
N THR A 456 30.43 -13.06 -11.27
CA THR A 456 31.82 -13.30 -11.74
C THR A 456 31.98 -14.58 -12.57
N ALA A 457 30.93 -15.37 -12.79
CA ALA A 457 30.97 -16.58 -13.59
C ALA A 457 31.39 -16.28 -15.03
N SER A 458 32.58 -16.74 -15.42
CA SER A 458 33.09 -16.64 -16.77
C SER A 458 32.75 -17.91 -17.55
N GLY A 459 31.74 -17.83 -18.43
CA GLY A 459 31.44 -18.85 -19.41
C GLY A 459 30.07 -19.55 -19.24
N CYS A 460 29.46 -19.90 -20.38
CA CYS A 460 28.11 -20.45 -20.52
C CYS A 460 27.90 -21.88 -19.96
N ARG A 461 28.84 -22.47 -19.22
CA ARG A 461 28.78 -23.86 -18.77
C ARG A 461 29.23 -24.13 -17.33
N SER A 462 29.23 -23.15 -16.44
CA SER A 462 29.41 -23.45 -15.03
C SER A 462 28.12 -24.01 -14.46
N GLU A 463 28.14 -25.21 -13.91
CA GLU A 463 26.98 -25.84 -13.25
C GLU A 463 26.57 -25.12 -11.98
N VAL A 464 27.43 -24.27 -11.43
CA VAL A 464 27.22 -23.52 -10.20
C VAL A 464 27.19 -22.03 -10.52
N THR A 465 25.99 -21.44 -10.45
CA THR A 465 25.73 -20.05 -10.83
C THR A 465 25.22 -19.24 -9.64
N ALA A 466 25.47 -17.92 -9.65
CA ALA A 466 25.03 -17.03 -8.58
C ALA A 466 23.56 -16.66 -8.71
N ARG A 467 22.90 -16.46 -7.57
CA ARG A 467 21.49 -16.01 -7.48
C ARG A 467 21.35 -14.81 -6.56
N ILE A 468 20.52 -13.85 -6.96
CA ILE A 468 20.16 -12.71 -6.09
C ILE A 468 18.64 -12.52 -6.03
N VAL A 469 18.17 -12.17 -4.83
CA VAL A 469 16.79 -11.79 -4.54
C VAL A 469 16.79 -10.36 -4.00
N LEU A 470 15.98 -9.48 -4.60
CA LEU A 470 15.70 -8.13 -4.09
C LEU A 470 14.24 -8.12 -3.64
N ASP A 471 13.98 -7.78 -2.37
CA ASP A 471 12.63 -7.83 -1.81
C ASP A 471 12.31 -6.61 -0.93
N GLY A 472 11.21 -5.92 -1.22
CA GLY A 472 10.68 -4.83 -0.39
C GLY A 472 11.39 -3.48 -0.52
N LEU A 473 12.21 -3.26 -1.53
CA LEU A 473 13.09 -2.10 -1.65
C LEU A 473 12.48 -0.99 -2.51
N VAL A 474 12.76 0.27 -2.14
CA VAL A 474 12.54 1.44 -3.01
C VAL A 474 13.89 1.94 -3.51
N VAL A 475 14.09 1.95 -4.83
CA VAL A 475 15.34 2.39 -5.46
C VAL A 475 15.11 3.65 -6.28
N THR A 476 15.88 4.70 -6.00
CA THR A 476 15.78 6.02 -6.65
C THR A 476 17.17 6.59 -6.95
N GLY A 477 17.27 7.64 -7.75
CA GLY A 477 18.51 8.36 -8.04
C GLY A 477 19.38 7.73 -9.13
N GLY A 478 19.07 6.53 -9.62
CA GLY A 478 19.85 5.86 -10.63
C GLY A 478 19.24 4.55 -11.13
N SER A 479 20.01 3.80 -11.93
CA SER A 479 19.60 2.50 -12.47
C SER A 479 20.19 1.34 -11.68
N VAL A 480 19.48 0.23 -11.60
CA VAL A 480 20.04 -1.07 -11.21
C VAL A 480 20.54 -1.75 -12.48
N ARG A 481 21.85 -2.08 -12.53
CA ARG A 481 22.49 -2.72 -13.68
C ARG A 481 22.95 -4.11 -13.29
N VAL A 482 22.59 -5.08 -14.11
CA VAL A 482 23.02 -6.47 -13.93
C VAL A 482 24.00 -6.84 -15.03
N ARG A 483 25.17 -7.35 -14.63
CA ARG A 483 26.26 -7.69 -15.54
C ARG A 483 26.86 -9.06 -15.21
N GLY A 484 27.46 -9.68 -16.22
CA GLY A 484 28.16 -10.95 -16.06
C GLY A 484 27.25 -12.17 -15.91
N GLY A 485 27.79 -13.27 -15.41
CA GLY A 485 27.12 -14.57 -15.32
C GLY A 485 26.29 -14.71 -14.05
N LEU A 486 25.02 -14.28 -14.09
CA LEU A 486 24.02 -14.53 -13.05
C LEU A 486 23.02 -15.57 -13.53
N ASP A 487 22.72 -16.60 -12.74
CA ASP A 487 21.67 -17.54 -13.10
C ASP A 487 20.29 -16.94 -12.94
N ARG A 488 20.04 -16.33 -11.78
CA ARG A 488 18.70 -15.87 -11.43
C ARG A 488 18.73 -14.54 -10.67
N LEU A 489 17.98 -13.58 -11.20
CA LEU A 489 17.57 -12.37 -10.50
C LEU A 489 16.07 -12.49 -10.17
N VAL A 490 15.75 -12.41 -8.89
CA VAL A 490 14.35 -12.35 -8.40
C VAL A 490 14.09 -10.97 -7.82
N VAL A 491 13.07 -10.30 -8.32
CA VAL A 491 12.62 -9.00 -7.82
C VAL A 491 11.21 -9.14 -7.30
N ARG A 492 11.02 -8.87 -6.01
CA ARG A 492 9.73 -8.98 -5.31
C ARG A 492 9.45 -7.69 -4.57
N HIS A 493 8.21 -7.24 -4.59
CA HIS A 493 7.76 -6.08 -3.79
C HIS A 493 8.71 -4.87 -3.84
N CYS A 494 9.35 -4.62 -4.99
CA CYS A 494 10.28 -3.51 -5.16
C CYS A 494 9.68 -2.38 -5.99
N THR A 495 10.05 -1.15 -5.65
CA THR A 495 9.73 0.04 -6.43
C THR A 495 11.02 0.62 -7.03
N PHE A 496 11.14 0.60 -8.35
CA PHE A 496 12.21 1.31 -9.07
C PHE A 496 11.65 2.60 -9.64
N VAL A 497 12.20 3.74 -9.22
CA VAL A 497 11.69 5.06 -9.63
C VAL A 497 11.98 5.32 -11.11
N PRO A 498 10.94 5.68 -11.95
CA PRO A 498 11.10 5.95 -13.38
C PRO A 498 11.95 7.17 -13.63
N GLY A 499 12.84 7.04 -14.63
CA GLY A 499 13.71 8.15 -14.96
C GLY A 499 14.58 8.61 -13.79
N TRP A 500 14.77 7.69 -12.81
CA TRP A 500 15.58 7.81 -11.62
C TRP A 500 15.07 8.77 -10.56
N GLU A 501 14.52 9.90 -10.94
CA GLU A 501 13.97 10.96 -10.09
C GLU A 501 12.65 11.48 -10.67
N LEU A 502 11.83 12.07 -9.82
CA LEU A 502 10.51 12.59 -10.20
C LEU A 502 10.44 14.09 -9.91
N GLU A 503 9.71 14.81 -10.75
CA GLU A 503 9.25 16.16 -10.45
C GLU A 503 8.17 16.13 -9.35
N ALA A 504 7.87 17.26 -8.74
CA ALA A 504 6.85 17.39 -7.70
C ALA A 504 5.49 16.78 -8.09
N ARG A 505 5.12 16.82 -9.37
CA ARG A 505 3.89 16.22 -9.90
C ARG A 505 3.99 14.75 -10.28
N GLY A 506 5.10 14.09 -9.95
CA GLY A 506 5.35 12.68 -10.24
C GLY A 506 5.70 12.36 -11.70
N THR A 507 6.08 13.37 -12.51
CA THR A 507 6.63 13.15 -13.85
C THR A 507 8.09 12.74 -13.76
N PRO A 508 8.54 11.68 -14.50
CA PRO A 508 9.94 11.30 -14.52
C PRO A 508 10.84 12.38 -15.11
N LEU A 509 11.94 12.74 -14.45
CA LEU A 509 12.92 13.70 -14.95
C LEU A 509 13.63 13.19 -16.22
N ALA A 510 13.96 11.90 -16.27
CA ALA A 510 14.58 11.25 -17.43
C ALA A 510 13.72 10.08 -17.96
N PRO A 511 12.60 10.33 -18.68
CA PRO A 511 11.63 9.28 -19.02
C PRO A 511 12.18 8.16 -19.92
N GLY A 512 13.30 8.39 -20.61
CA GLY A 512 13.99 7.40 -21.46
C GLY A 512 15.04 6.57 -20.72
N ALA A 513 15.38 6.92 -19.49
CA ALA A 513 16.40 6.23 -18.72
C ALA A 513 15.84 4.94 -18.09
N PRO A 514 16.48 3.78 -18.29
CA PRO A 514 16.04 2.53 -17.71
C PRO A 514 16.34 2.50 -16.21
N SER A 515 15.36 2.12 -15.39
CA SER A 515 15.55 1.94 -13.96
C SER A 515 16.17 0.56 -13.62
N LEU A 516 15.92 -0.44 -14.47
CA LEU A 516 16.55 -1.75 -14.42
C LEU A 516 17.15 -2.08 -15.80
N ASP A 517 18.47 -2.30 -15.85
CA ASP A 517 19.22 -2.61 -17.06
C ASP A 517 19.90 -3.99 -16.92
N ILE A 518 19.47 -4.93 -17.75
CA ILE A 518 19.96 -6.31 -17.80
C ILE A 518 20.44 -6.67 -19.21
N SER A 519 20.85 -5.68 -20.00
CA SER A 519 21.21 -5.88 -21.42
C SER A 519 22.46 -6.72 -21.63
N ASP A 520 23.38 -6.72 -20.67
CA ASP A 520 24.70 -7.35 -20.79
C ASP A 520 24.83 -8.68 -20.00
N SER A 521 23.70 -9.31 -19.65
CA SER A 521 23.74 -10.53 -18.84
C SER A 521 22.75 -11.60 -19.35
N PRO A 522 23.14 -12.88 -19.46
CA PRO A 522 22.26 -13.99 -19.78
C PRO A 522 21.47 -14.47 -18.55
N VAL A 523 20.71 -13.58 -17.91
CA VAL A 523 20.00 -13.86 -16.65
C VAL A 523 18.61 -14.38 -16.87
N ARG A 524 18.21 -15.40 -16.11
CA ARG A 524 16.79 -15.75 -15.93
C ARG A 524 16.17 -14.80 -14.91
N THR A 525 15.28 -13.92 -15.35
CA THR A 525 14.56 -13.03 -14.45
C THR A 525 13.21 -13.62 -14.07
N THR A 526 12.97 -13.70 -12.76
CA THR A 526 11.63 -14.02 -12.22
C THR A 526 11.20 -12.84 -11.38
N THR A 527 10.06 -12.25 -11.73
CA THR A 527 9.43 -11.23 -10.89
C THR A 527 8.15 -11.84 -10.35
N ALA A 528 8.02 -11.86 -9.05
CA ALA A 528 6.81 -12.27 -8.38
C ALA A 528 6.04 -11.01 -7.96
N SER A 529 4.95 -10.71 -8.65
CA SER A 529 3.92 -9.81 -8.17
C SER A 529 2.59 -10.25 -8.76
N SER A 530 1.52 -10.05 -8.02
CA SER A 530 0.15 -10.38 -8.38
C SER A 530 -0.50 -9.41 -9.39
N ALA A 531 0.27 -8.58 -10.10
CA ALA A 531 -0.26 -7.57 -11.02
C ALA A 531 -0.37 -8.08 -12.48
N PRO A 532 -1.36 -7.60 -13.25
CA PRO A 532 -1.65 -8.09 -14.60
C PRO A 532 -0.53 -7.85 -15.63
N SER A 533 -0.38 -8.77 -16.55
CA SER A 533 0.71 -8.92 -17.53
C SER A 533 0.93 -7.79 -18.57
N TRP A 534 0.07 -6.78 -18.63
CA TRP A 534 0.16 -5.67 -19.61
C TRP A 534 1.06 -4.49 -19.18
N TRP A 535 1.60 -4.54 -17.96
CA TRP A 535 2.43 -3.48 -17.36
C TRP A 535 3.94 -3.56 -17.68
N SER A 536 4.43 -4.67 -18.22
CA SER A 536 5.84 -5.03 -18.16
C SER A 536 6.75 -4.53 -19.30
N ARG A 537 6.23 -3.89 -20.36
CA ARG A 537 7.04 -3.69 -21.59
C ARG A 537 7.83 -2.39 -21.72
N ALA A 538 7.68 -1.43 -20.84
CA ALA A 538 8.12 -0.07 -21.15
C ALA A 538 9.39 0.43 -20.44
N THR A 539 9.91 -0.29 -19.47
CA THR A 539 11.01 0.18 -18.59
C THR A 539 12.21 -0.76 -18.48
N MET A 540 12.17 -1.90 -19.14
CA MET A 540 13.32 -2.83 -19.20
C MET A 540 13.99 -2.78 -20.57
N ARG A 541 15.30 -2.55 -20.62
CA ARG A 541 16.13 -2.93 -21.76
C ARG A 541 16.47 -4.41 -21.61
N ARG A 542 16.15 -5.20 -22.61
CA ARG A 542 16.38 -6.65 -22.63
C ARG A 542 17.44 -7.02 -23.67
N SER A 543 18.27 -8.01 -23.34
CA SER A 543 18.97 -8.84 -24.30
C SER A 543 17.99 -9.79 -24.98
N PRO A 544 18.18 -10.18 -26.25
CA PRO A 544 17.26 -11.03 -27.00
C PRO A 544 17.06 -12.45 -26.46
N THR A 545 17.79 -12.86 -25.42
CA THR A 545 17.77 -14.20 -24.83
C THR A 545 16.93 -14.38 -23.56
N VAL A 546 16.15 -13.38 -23.15
CA VAL A 546 15.39 -13.43 -21.86
C VAL A 546 13.94 -13.81 -22.08
N SER A 547 13.56 -15.00 -21.62
CA SER A 547 12.16 -15.48 -21.56
C SER A 547 11.59 -15.28 -20.16
N ASN A 548 10.40 -14.66 -20.10
CA ASN A 548 9.49 -14.47 -18.97
C ASN A 548 9.88 -13.47 -17.88
N CYS A 549 9.20 -12.33 -17.90
CA CYS A 549 9.23 -11.30 -16.88
C CYS A 549 7.81 -10.87 -16.49
N ALA A 550 7.49 -10.89 -15.22
CA ALA A 550 6.28 -10.27 -14.66
C ALA A 550 6.67 -9.25 -13.58
N THR A 551 6.46 -8.06 -13.83
CA THR A 551 5.97 -6.84 -13.20
C THR A 551 6.74 -6.21 -12.04
N ALA A 552 7.41 -5.10 -12.35
CA ALA A 552 7.67 -4.02 -11.40
C ALA A 552 6.52 -3.01 -11.46
N CYS A 553 6.01 -2.57 -10.32
CA CYS A 553 4.86 -1.67 -10.23
C CYS A 553 5.24 -0.23 -10.64
N TRP A 554 4.49 0.34 -11.61
CA TRP A 554 4.78 1.65 -12.17
C TRP A 554 3.53 2.50 -12.40
N THR A 555 3.59 3.73 -11.96
CA THR A 555 2.60 4.78 -12.28
C THR A 555 2.83 5.30 -13.70
N ARG A 556 2.23 4.66 -14.71
CA ARG A 556 2.24 5.14 -16.10
C ARG A 556 0.84 5.49 -16.58
N ARG A 557 0.16 6.45 -15.97
CA ARG A 557 -1.14 6.92 -16.48
C ARG A 557 -1.11 8.21 -17.31
N TYR A 558 0.02 8.93 -17.40
CA TYR A 558 0.04 10.26 -18.03
C TYR A 558 0.41 10.31 -19.51
N ALA A 559 1.08 9.32 -20.07
CA ALA A 559 1.58 9.40 -21.46
C ALA A 559 0.56 8.99 -22.55
N ARG A 560 -0.54 8.30 -22.20
CA ARG A 560 -1.49 7.82 -23.23
C ARG A 560 -2.55 8.84 -23.67
N ARG A 561 -2.84 9.88 -22.87
CA ARG A 561 -3.85 10.90 -23.27
C ARG A 561 -3.36 11.92 -24.31
N ARG A 562 -2.06 12.11 -24.49
CA ARG A 562 -1.56 13.03 -25.53
C ARG A 562 -1.48 12.42 -26.94
N ARG A 563 -1.46 11.09 -27.09
CA ARG A 563 -1.40 10.46 -28.44
C ARG A 563 -2.77 10.21 -29.08
N SER A 564 -3.85 10.14 -28.33
CA SER A 564 -5.21 10.05 -28.89
C SER A 564 -5.79 11.41 -29.29
N ALA A 565 -5.36 12.51 -28.65
CA ALA A 565 -5.78 13.85 -29.03
C ALA A 565 -5.09 14.37 -30.33
N ALA A 566 -3.94 13.83 -30.72
CA ALA A 566 -3.22 14.22 -31.91
C ALA A 566 -3.64 13.48 -33.20
N ARG A 567 -4.53 12.48 -33.11
CA ARG A 567 -5.02 11.74 -34.29
C ARG A 567 -6.46 12.05 -34.70
N THR A 568 -7.17 12.92 -33.95
CA THR A 568 -8.57 13.29 -34.29
C THR A 568 -8.71 14.69 -34.89
N THR A 569 -7.61 15.35 -35.24
CA THR A 569 -7.63 16.70 -35.85
C THR A 569 -7.28 16.72 -37.36
N ALA A 570 -7.51 15.62 -38.05
CA ALA A 570 -7.42 15.63 -39.53
C ALA A 570 -8.72 15.02 -40.09
N THR A 571 -9.76 15.80 -40.15
CA THR A 571 -10.90 15.84 -41.10
C THR A 571 -12.13 16.42 -40.40
N GLN A 572 -12.36 17.69 -40.54
CA GLN A 572 -13.66 18.24 -40.92
C GLN A 572 -13.56 19.78 -41.08
N THR A 573 -13.69 20.14 -42.29
CA THR A 573 -13.91 21.51 -42.80
C THR A 573 -15.29 22.05 -42.42
N SER A 574 -15.29 23.35 -42.04
CA SER A 574 -16.40 24.30 -42.17
C SER A 574 -17.70 24.09 -41.35
N CYS A 575 -17.89 24.92 -40.35
CA CYS A 575 -19.01 25.88 -40.33
C CYS A 575 -18.85 26.93 -39.23
N SER A 576 -18.84 28.14 -39.63
CA SER A 576 -18.75 29.39 -38.88
C SER A 576 -20.01 29.63 -38.01
N ARG A 577 -19.81 30.06 -36.73
CA ARG A 577 -20.58 31.14 -36.09
C ARG A 577 -19.85 31.68 -34.85
N PRO A 578 -19.87 32.99 -34.63
CA PRO A 578 -19.07 33.67 -33.63
C PRO A 578 -19.81 33.91 -32.31
N GLY A 579 -19.07 34.01 -31.21
CA GLY A 579 -19.43 34.86 -30.10
C GLY A 579 -19.91 34.19 -28.82
N ALA A 580 -18.99 33.89 -27.89
CA ALA A 580 -19.16 34.15 -26.47
C ALA A 580 -17.77 34.16 -25.81
N PRO A 581 -17.52 35.07 -24.82
CA PRO A 581 -16.20 35.19 -24.19
C PRO A 581 -15.94 34.06 -23.19
N PRO A 582 -14.67 33.74 -22.89
CA PRO A 582 -14.33 32.70 -21.93
C PRO A 582 -14.64 33.20 -20.51
N SER A 583 -15.52 32.51 -19.81
CA SER A 583 -15.66 32.63 -18.39
C SER A 583 -14.43 32.01 -17.74
N SER A 584 -13.66 32.81 -17.06
CA SER A 584 -12.61 32.39 -16.15
C SER A 584 -13.25 31.74 -14.92
N ASP A 585 -13.33 30.43 -14.91
CA ASP A 585 -13.77 29.67 -13.76
C ASP A 585 -12.52 29.25 -12.96
N PRO A 586 -12.26 29.84 -11.76
CA PRO A 586 -11.08 29.54 -10.96
C PRO A 586 -11.18 28.21 -10.21
N TYR A 587 -12.24 27.44 -10.40
CA TYR A 587 -12.49 26.18 -9.69
C TYR A 587 -12.49 24.94 -10.57
N ALA A 588 -11.66 24.89 -11.58
CA ALA A 588 -11.43 23.61 -12.24
C ALA A 588 -10.75 22.65 -11.25
N PRO A 589 -11.39 21.52 -10.92
CA PRO A 589 -10.80 20.56 -9.99
C PRO A 589 -9.49 20.05 -10.56
N GLY A 590 -8.43 20.14 -9.76
CA GLY A 590 -7.11 19.63 -10.11
C GLY A 590 -7.16 18.14 -10.51
N PRO A 591 -6.12 17.62 -11.15
CA PRO A 591 -6.11 16.29 -11.79
C PRO A 591 -6.44 15.10 -10.88
N TRP A 592 -6.55 15.31 -9.59
CA TRP A 592 -6.85 14.27 -8.58
C TRP A 592 -8.35 13.96 -8.40
N ASN A 593 -9.25 14.85 -8.84
CA ASN A 593 -10.70 14.60 -8.79
C ASN A 593 -11.22 13.67 -9.91
N CYS A 594 -10.41 13.35 -10.92
CA CYS A 594 -10.77 12.40 -11.99
C CYS A 594 -10.85 10.92 -11.52
N TRP A 595 -10.43 10.61 -10.32
CA TRP A 595 -10.47 9.23 -9.79
C TRP A 595 -11.86 8.79 -9.31
N ARG A 596 -12.78 9.72 -9.15
CA ARG A 596 -14.13 9.44 -8.61
C ARG A 596 -15.16 8.98 -9.66
N THR A 597 -14.91 9.16 -10.96
CA THR A 597 -16.00 9.00 -11.96
C THR A 597 -15.73 8.01 -13.09
N ALA A 598 -14.59 7.35 -13.15
CA ALA A 598 -14.20 6.57 -14.34
C ALA A 598 -14.34 5.04 -14.22
N CYS A 599 -15.04 4.50 -13.24
CA CYS A 599 -15.19 3.04 -13.07
C CYS A 599 -16.62 2.48 -13.06
N CYS A 600 -17.61 3.22 -13.59
CA CYS A 600 -19.00 2.71 -13.66
C CYS A 600 -19.57 2.54 -15.06
N THR A 601 -18.76 2.54 -16.11
CA THR A 601 -19.27 2.20 -17.47
C THR A 601 -18.23 1.38 -18.21
N GLU A 602 -18.21 0.08 -17.93
CA GLU A 602 -17.96 -0.95 -18.96
C GLU A 602 -18.56 -2.26 -18.46
N ARG A 603 -19.47 -2.78 -19.29
CA ARG A 603 -20.09 -4.11 -19.18
C ARG A 603 -19.06 -5.19 -19.37
#